data_9225e6ff6243df371eabe471867630c0
#
_entry.id   9225e6ff6243df371eabe471867630c0
#
_cell.length_a   1.000
_cell.length_b   1.000
_cell.length_c   1.000
_cell.angle_alpha   90.00
_cell.angle_beta   90.00
_cell.angle_gamma   90.00
#
_symmetry.space_group_name_H-M   'P 1'
#
loop_
_entity.id
_entity.type
_entity.pdbx_description
1 polymer ?
#
loop_
_entity_poly.entity_id
_entity_poly.type
_entity_poly.pdbx_seq_one_letter_code
_entity_poly.pdbx_strand_id
1 'polypeptide(L)'
;MVEVVEGVHPTRTELLSVRRRIDLAGKGHSLLKEKRDALVIEVFEALGDVSGVRGRLVDDLGRARESLSFSESLSGAYHVDSVASASDPMPDLSVRQDNFMGVRIPRVDVDYGFFSTVGRNYGLADTPSVLDDAVDEYTEVLKGVLSLVEREEAVRRMCMELVKTKRRVNALEYLILPRLARTKWYIQMRLNELERENFARLKLVKKKREA
;
A
#
# COMPACT_ATOMS: atom_id res chain seq x y z
N MET A 1 5.35 38.17 9.75
CA MET A 1 4.42 38.74 8.76
C MET A 1 3.17 37.88 8.74
N VAL A 2 2.00 38.46 8.99
CA VAL A 2 0.71 37.75 8.91
C VAL A 2 0.36 37.67 7.42
N GLU A 3 0.57 36.53 6.83
CA GLU A 3 0.13 36.27 5.45
C GLU A 3 -1.38 36.35 5.44
N VAL A 4 -1.90 37.47 4.94
CA VAL A 4 -3.33 37.70 4.81
C VAL A 4 -3.86 36.67 3.84
N VAL A 5 -4.80 35.86 4.28
CA VAL A 5 -5.48 34.90 3.41
C VAL A 5 -6.32 35.70 2.41
N GLU A 6 -5.80 35.91 1.21
CA GLU A 6 -6.48 36.61 0.14
C GLU A 6 -7.82 35.96 -0.18
N GLY A 7 -8.89 36.76 -0.31
CA GLY A 7 -10.20 36.27 -0.76
C GLY A 7 -11.17 35.80 0.34
N VAL A 8 -10.88 36.00 1.64
CA VAL A 8 -11.79 35.61 2.71
C VAL A 8 -12.66 36.82 3.14
N HIS A 9 -13.97 36.75 2.93
CA HIS A 9 -14.91 37.75 3.42
C HIS A 9 -15.23 37.52 4.91
N PRO A 10 -15.02 38.50 5.80
CA PRO A 10 -15.27 38.35 7.23
C PRO A 10 -16.77 38.42 7.55
N THR A 11 -17.47 37.31 7.33
CA THR A 11 -18.88 37.14 7.63
C THR A 11 -19.11 36.05 8.70
N ARG A 12 -20.23 36.13 9.43
CA ARG A 12 -20.61 35.12 10.43
C ARG A 12 -20.79 33.73 9.77
N THR A 13 -21.33 33.71 8.55
CA THR A 13 -21.53 32.48 7.78
C THR A 13 -20.19 31.83 7.44
N GLU A 14 -19.22 32.66 7.00
CA GLU A 14 -17.88 32.16 6.68
C GLU A 14 -17.15 31.64 7.93
N LEU A 15 -17.32 32.32 9.07
CA LEU A 15 -16.78 31.83 10.35
C LEU A 15 -17.32 30.44 10.70
N LEU A 16 -18.61 30.19 10.50
CA LEU A 16 -19.22 28.88 10.75
C LEU A 16 -18.71 27.83 9.76
N SER A 17 -18.53 28.18 8.49
CA SER A 17 -17.99 27.29 7.47
C SER A 17 -16.56 26.87 7.80
N VAL A 18 -15.71 27.82 8.19
CA VAL A 18 -14.31 27.54 8.60
C VAL A 18 -14.24 26.69 9.86
N ARG A 19 -15.12 26.91 10.84
CA ARG A 19 -15.19 26.03 12.03
C ARG A 19 -15.52 24.58 11.63
N ARG A 20 -16.52 24.38 10.78
CA ARG A 20 -16.88 23.05 10.28
C ARG A 20 -15.72 22.38 9.52
N ARG A 21 -14.98 23.18 8.72
CA ARG A 21 -13.78 22.67 8.00
C ARG A 21 -12.66 22.27 8.96
N ILE A 22 -12.45 23.00 10.05
CA ILE A 22 -11.46 22.65 11.08
C ILE A 22 -11.85 21.33 11.76
N ASP A 23 -13.10 21.18 12.16
CA ASP A 23 -13.60 19.98 12.82
C ASP A 23 -13.49 18.74 11.88
N LEU A 24 -13.87 18.93 10.60
CA LEU A 24 -13.74 17.87 9.60
C LEU A 24 -12.28 17.50 9.34
N ALA A 25 -11.40 18.51 9.19
CA ALA A 25 -9.97 18.29 9.00
C ALA A 25 -9.31 17.60 10.21
N GLY A 26 -9.73 17.97 11.43
CA GLY A 26 -9.28 17.32 12.67
C GLY A 26 -9.67 15.84 12.73
N LYS A 27 -10.94 15.53 12.45
CA LYS A 27 -11.41 14.14 12.36
C LYS A 27 -10.70 13.36 11.27
N GLY A 28 -10.53 13.96 10.08
CA GLY A 28 -9.80 13.34 8.98
C GLY A 28 -8.33 13.10 9.31
N HIS A 29 -7.68 14.01 10.05
CA HIS A 29 -6.31 13.84 10.52
C HIS A 29 -6.19 12.65 11.48
N SER A 30 -7.09 12.51 12.49
CA SER A 30 -7.02 11.39 13.43
C SER A 30 -7.24 10.05 12.75
N LEU A 31 -8.25 9.92 11.87
CA LEU A 31 -8.52 8.70 11.12
C LEU A 31 -7.36 8.31 10.19
N LEU A 32 -6.75 9.29 9.50
CA LEU A 32 -5.60 9.00 8.64
C LEU A 32 -4.34 8.64 9.45
N LYS A 33 -4.18 9.19 10.65
CA LYS A 33 -3.10 8.82 11.56
C LYS A 33 -3.27 7.38 12.05
N GLU A 34 -4.47 7.00 12.49
CA GLU A 34 -4.80 5.63 12.87
C GLU A 34 -4.57 4.65 11.71
N LYS A 35 -5.03 5.00 10.49
CA LYS A 35 -4.78 4.19 9.30
C LYS A 35 -3.28 4.05 9.02
N ARG A 36 -2.51 5.13 9.15
CA ARG A 36 -1.04 5.09 8.96
C ARG A 36 -0.39 4.15 9.95
N ASP A 37 -0.76 4.24 11.22
CA ASP A 37 -0.16 3.46 12.31
C ASP A 37 -0.49 1.98 12.15
N ALA A 38 -1.72 1.63 11.77
CA ALA A 38 -2.12 0.27 11.42
C ALA A 38 -1.33 -0.28 10.21
N LEU A 39 -1.18 0.51 9.14
CA LEU A 39 -0.40 0.11 7.97
C LEU A 39 1.09 -0.10 8.30
N VAL A 40 1.65 0.65 9.25
CA VAL A 40 3.05 0.48 9.68
C VAL A 40 3.24 -0.89 10.32
N ILE A 41 2.37 -1.28 11.24
CA ILE A 41 2.44 -2.58 11.92
C ILE A 41 2.38 -3.70 10.88
N GLU A 42 1.39 -3.65 9.99
CA GLU A 42 1.18 -4.68 8.97
C GLU A 42 2.36 -4.81 8.00
N VAL A 43 2.95 -3.68 7.58
CA VAL A 43 4.15 -3.69 6.73
C VAL A 43 5.32 -4.36 7.43
N PHE A 44 5.53 -4.13 8.74
CA PHE A 44 6.61 -4.77 9.47
C PHE A 44 6.41 -6.27 9.64
N GLU A 45 5.19 -6.72 9.91
CA GLU A 45 4.83 -8.14 9.99
C GLU A 45 5.05 -8.82 8.64
N ALA A 46 4.52 -8.23 7.56
CA ALA A 46 4.68 -8.76 6.21
C ALA A 46 6.15 -8.80 5.74
N LEU A 47 6.99 -7.84 6.14
CA LEU A 47 8.43 -7.85 5.84
C LEU A 47 9.16 -9.00 6.54
N GLY A 48 8.79 -9.29 7.79
CA GLY A 48 9.31 -10.46 8.52
C GLY A 48 9.01 -11.78 7.79
N ASP A 49 7.77 -11.93 7.35
CA ASP A 49 7.31 -13.10 6.58
C ASP A 49 8.05 -13.25 5.25
N VAL A 50 8.19 -12.17 4.48
CA VAL A 50 8.91 -12.18 3.20
C VAL A 50 10.36 -12.60 3.39
N SER A 51 11.04 -12.08 4.41
CA SER A 51 12.42 -12.42 4.72
C SER A 51 12.58 -13.92 5.04
N GLY A 52 11.68 -14.48 5.84
CA GLY A 52 11.68 -15.91 6.19
C GLY A 52 11.39 -16.83 4.99
N VAL A 53 10.44 -16.45 4.13
CA VAL A 53 10.12 -17.20 2.91
C VAL A 53 11.27 -17.15 1.92
N ARG A 54 11.90 -16.00 1.75
CA ARG A 54 13.04 -15.82 0.84
C ARG A 54 14.24 -16.66 1.25
N GLY A 55 14.55 -16.73 2.55
CA GLY A 55 15.63 -17.59 3.06
C GLY A 55 15.41 -19.06 2.71
N ARG A 56 14.21 -19.59 3.03
CA ARG A 56 13.85 -20.98 2.70
C ARG A 56 13.92 -21.26 1.20
N LEU A 57 13.42 -20.33 0.38
CA LEU A 57 13.43 -20.48 -1.09
C LEU A 57 14.85 -20.57 -1.65
N VAL A 58 15.81 -19.85 -1.09
CA VAL A 58 17.23 -19.95 -1.51
C VAL A 58 17.81 -21.32 -1.19
N ASP A 59 17.48 -21.87 -0.02
CA ASP A 59 17.92 -23.21 0.37
C ASP A 59 17.28 -24.31 -0.51
N ASP A 60 15.97 -24.17 -0.79
CA ASP A 60 15.23 -25.08 -1.65
C ASP A 60 15.77 -25.05 -3.09
N LEU A 61 16.06 -23.86 -3.63
CA LEU A 61 16.68 -23.70 -4.95
C LEU A 61 18.09 -24.32 -4.99
N GLY A 62 18.85 -24.21 -3.91
CA GLY A 62 20.15 -24.87 -3.79
C GLY A 62 20.04 -26.39 -3.95
N ARG A 63 19.09 -27.02 -3.24
CA ARG A 63 18.82 -28.46 -3.32
C ARG A 63 18.35 -28.87 -4.71
N ALA A 64 17.37 -28.17 -5.27
CA ALA A 64 16.87 -28.46 -6.62
C ALA A 64 17.98 -28.38 -7.69
N ARG A 65 18.92 -27.45 -7.53
CA ARG A 65 20.07 -27.31 -8.42
C ARG A 65 21.07 -28.45 -8.27
N GLU A 66 21.30 -28.95 -7.06
CA GLU A 66 22.14 -30.13 -6.82
C GLU A 66 21.53 -31.38 -7.45
N SER A 67 20.22 -31.62 -7.27
CA SER A 67 19.50 -32.74 -7.89
C SER A 67 19.55 -32.70 -9.41
N LEU A 68 19.36 -31.50 -10.00
CA LEU A 68 19.47 -31.32 -11.46
C LEU A 68 20.88 -31.63 -11.95
N SER A 69 21.91 -31.09 -11.30
CA SER A 69 23.31 -31.32 -11.68
C SER A 69 23.68 -32.82 -11.56
N PHE A 70 23.12 -33.54 -10.60
CA PHE A 70 23.29 -34.97 -10.47
C PHE A 70 22.59 -35.70 -11.61
N SER A 71 21.37 -35.32 -12.00
CA SER A 71 20.66 -35.88 -13.16
C SER A 71 21.43 -35.64 -14.46
N GLU A 72 21.97 -34.42 -14.68
CA GLU A 72 22.81 -34.10 -15.83
C GLU A 72 24.10 -34.95 -15.90
N SER A 73 24.68 -35.26 -14.76
CA SER A 73 25.88 -36.08 -14.69
C SER A 73 25.63 -37.55 -15.10
N LEU A 74 24.42 -38.07 -14.86
CA LEU A 74 24.02 -39.42 -15.19
C LEU A 74 23.53 -39.56 -16.63
N SER A 75 22.71 -38.64 -17.11
CA SER A 75 22.00 -38.72 -18.39
C SER A 75 22.65 -37.89 -19.51
N GLY A 76 23.53 -36.96 -19.12
CA GLY A 76 24.07 -35.94 -19.99
C GLY A 76 23.17 -34.73 -20.12
N ALA A 77 23.77 -33.54 -20.14
CA ALA A 77 23.05 -32.27 -20.21
C ALA A 77 22.14 -32.13 -21.45
N TYR A 78 22.57 -32.68 -22.60
CA TYR A 78 21.80 -32.66 -23.85
C TYR A 78 20.47 -33.44 -23.71
N HIS A 79 20.50 -34.59 -23.01
CA HIS A 79 19.29 -35.37 -22.79
C HIS A 79 18.29 -34.65 -21.89
N VAL A 80 18.75 -34.06 -20.79
CA VAL A 80 17.91 -33.24 -19.87
C VAL A 80 17.30 -32.06 -20.61
N ASP A 81 18.06 -31.35 -21.44
CA ASP A 81 17.58 -30.22 -22.24
C ASP A 81 16.54 -30.66 -23.30
N SER A 82 16.75 -31.81 -23.91
CA SER A 82 15.77 -32.41 -24.83
C SER A 82 14.45 -32.74 -24.17
N VAL A 83 14.48 -33.32 -22.95
CA VAL A 83 13.28 -33.63 -22.16
C VAL A 83 12.56 -32.33 -21.74
N ALA A 84 13.29 -31.31 -21.28
CA ALA A 84 12.76 -30.03 -20.91
C ALA A 84 12.07 -29.31 -22.09
N SER A 85 12.68 -29.42 -23.28
CA SER A 85 12.12 -28.83 -24.51
C SER A 85 10.87 -29.56 -25.02
N ALA A 86 10.71 -30.82 -24.69
CA ALA A 86 9.55 -31.64 -25.05
C ALA A 86 8.38 -31.50 -24.05
N SER A 87 8.63 -30.90 -22.90
CA SER A 87 7.62 -30.69 -21.85
C SER A 87 6.63 -29.57 -22.22
N ASP A 88 5.41 -29.67 -21.71
CA ASP A 88 4.40 -28.65 -21.93
C ASP A 88 4.78 -27.28 -21.33
N PRO A 89 4.35 -26.18 -21.93
CA PRO A 89 4.62 -24.85 -21.41
C PRO A 89 3.98 -24.64 -20.01
N MET A 90 4.52 -23.70 -19.27
CA MET A 90 4.02 -23.31 -17.95
C MET A 90 2.52 -22.98 -17.99
N PRO A 91 1.74 -23.36 -16.96
CA PRO A 91 0.31 -23.06 -16.90
C PRO A 91 0.03 -21.54 -16.90
N ASP A 92 -1.15 -21.19 -17.41
CA ASP A 92 -1.59 -19.81 -17.39
C ASP A 92 -1.75 -19.29 -15.95
N LEU A 93 -1.17 -18.14 -15.71
CA LEU A 93 -1.27 -17.44 -14.42
C LEU A 93 -2.45 -16.46 -14.46
N SER A 94 -3.40 -16.62 -13.56
CA SER A 94 -4.46 -15.65 -13.37
C SER A 94 -4.19 -14.78 -12.13
N VAL A 95 -4.37 -13.46 -12.28
CA VAL A 95 -4.13 -12.51 -11.19
C VAL A 95 -5.44 -11.89 -10.76
N ARG A 96 -5.85 -12.16 -9.52
CA ARG A 96 -6.97 -11.49 -8.86
C ARG A 96 -6.48 -10.31 -8.02
N GLN A 97 -7.39 -9.42 -7.67
CA GLN A 97 -7.09 -8.29 -6.79
C GLN A 97 -7.92 -8.39 -5.52
N ASP A 98 -7.26 -8.55 -4.40
CA ASP A 98 -7.86 -8.48 -3.08
C ASP A 98 -7.70 -7.07 -2.49
N ASN A 99 -8.65 -6.66 -1.65
CA ASN A 99 -8.61 -5.35 -1.00
C ASN A 99 -8.29 -5.52 0.48
N PHE A 100 -7.09 -5.09 0.88
CA PHE A 100 -6.65 -5.11 2.26
C PHE A 100 -6.47 -3.67 2.78
N MET A 101 -7.25 -3.27 3.77
CA MET A 101 -7.24 -1.89 4.35
C MET A 101 -7.35 -0.75 3.30
N GLY A 102 -8.01 -1.01 2.17
CA GLY A 102 -8.11 -0.06 1.06
C GLY A 102 -6.89 -0.05 0.12
N VAL A 103 -5.99 -1.02 0.25
CA VAL A 103 -4.88 -1.30 -0.67
C VAL A 103 -5.26 -2.50 -1.54
N ARG A 104 -5.14 -2.36 -2.86
CA ARG A 104 -5.37 -3.46 -3.79
C ARG A 104 -4.12 -4.31 -3.87
N ILE A 105 -4.18 -5.52 -3.33
CA ILE A 105 -3.11 -6.50 -3.33
C ILE A 105 -3.37 -7.52 -4.42
N PRO A 106 -2.42 -7.84 -5.30
CA PRO A 106 -2.59 -8.92 -6.27
C PRO A 106 -2.50 -10.26 -5.58
N ARG A 107 -3.31 -11.19 -6.00
CA ARG A 107 -3.26 -12.59 -5.64
C ARG A 107 -3.08 -13.42 -6.89
N VAL A 108 -2.12 -14.31 -6.88
CA VAL A 108 -1.79 -15.16 -8.02
C VAL A 108 -2.51 -16.49 -7.86
N ASP A 109 -3.46 -16.76 -8.74
CA ASP A 109 -4.12 -18.06 -8.81
C ASP A 109 -3.43 -18.89 -9.89
N VAL A 110 -2.95 -20.05 -9.50
CA VAL A 110 -2.30 -21.02 -10.38
C VAL A 110 -3.11 -22.30 -10.38
N ASP A 111 -3.30 -22.91 -11.53
CA ASP A 111 -3.86 -24.25 -11.59
C ASP A 111 -2.82 -25.27 -11.10
N TYR A 112 -2.94 -25.64 -9.83
CA TYR A 112 -2.04 -26.63 -9.21
C TYR A 112 -2.22 -28.04 -9.79
N GLY A 113 -3.26 -28.32 -10.55
CA GLY A 113 -3.44 -29.58 -11.28
C GLY A 113 -2.33 -29.85 -12.29
N PHE A 114 -1.74 -28.81 -12.84
CA PHE A 114 -0.58 -28.89 -13.73
C PHE A 114 0.66 -29.50 -13.03
N PHE A 115 0.83 -29.28 -11.75
CA PHE A 115 1.95 -29.76 -10.95
C PHE A 115 1.72 -31.15 -10.34
N SER A 116 0.70 -31.89 -10.81
CA SER A 116 0.43 -33.23 -10.30
C SER A 116 1.47 -34.23 -10.84
N THR A 117 1.98 -35.05 -9.95
CA THR A 117 2.93 -36.15 -10.28
C THR A 117 2.37 -37.20 -11.27
N VAL A 118 1.04 -37.21 -11.48
CA VAL A 118 0.35 -38.17 -12.34
C VAL A 118 0.37 -37.77 -13.82
N GLY A 119 0.64 -36.49 -14.12
CA GLY A 119 0.68 -35.96 -15.48
C GLY A 119 2.02 -35.34 -15.83
N ARG A 120 3.13 -36.06 -15.59
CA ARG A 120 4.45 -35.62 -16.06
C ARG A 120 4.42 -35.54 -17.58
N ASN A 121 4.60 -34.35 -18.12
CA ASN A 121 4.46 -34.03 -19.53
C ASN A 121 5.71 -34.44 -20.35
N TYR A 122 6.44 -35.46 -19.89
CA TYR A 122 7.61 -36.04 -20.60
C TYR A 122 7.59 -37.57 -20.55
N GLY A 123 8.31 -38.20 -21.49
CA GLY A 123 8.31 -39.66 -21.65
C GLY A 123 9.04 -40.36 -20.51
N LEU A 124 8.31 -41.15 -19.71
CA LEU A 124 8.83 -41.89 -18.56
C LEU A 124 9.76 -43.04 -18.93
N ALA A 125 9.76 -43.47 -20.19
CA ALA A 125 10.51 -44.69 -20.61
C ALA A 125 12.02 -44.48 -20.76
N ASP A 126 12.47 -43.25 -20.93
CA ASP A 126 13.87 -42.90 -21.22
C ASP A 126 14.45 -41.92 -20.17
N THR A 127 13.74 -41.67 -19.09
CA THR A 127 14.15 -40.72 -18.06
C THR A 127 14.54 -41.46 -16.77
N PRO A 128 15.70 -41.14 -16.16
CA PRO A 128 16.08 -41.70 -14.87
C PRO A 128 15.22 -41.11 -13.73
N SER A 129 14.95 -41.88 -12.68
CA SER A 129 14.17 -41.43 -11.51
C SER A 129 14.75 -40.22 -10.82
N VAL A 130 16.05 -39.99 -10.96
CA VAL A 130 16.72 -38.78 -10.39
C VAL A 130 16.25 -37.48 -11.07
N LEU A 131 15.88 -37.54 -12.36
CA LEU A 131 15.28 -36.39 -13.05
C LEU A 131 13.89 -36.08 -12.47
N ASP A 132 13.16 -37.12 -12.09
CA ASP A 132 11.86 -36.97 -11.46
C ASP A 132 11.96 -36.23 -10.11
N ASP A 133 12.95 -36.57 -9.30
CA ASP A 133 13.22 -35.90 -8.02
C ASP A 133 13.58 -34.42 -8.24
N ALA A 134 14.42 -34.15 -9.25
CA ALA A 134 14.74 -32.74 -9.60
C ALA A 134 13.52 -31.95 -10.06
N VAL A 135 12.64 -32.52 -10.87
CA VAL A 135 11.40 -31.87 -11.32
C VAL A 135 10.48 -31.59 -10.16
N ASP A 136 10.33 -32.49 -9.21
CA ASP A 136 9.49 -32.31 -8.02
C ASP A 136 10.05 -31.17 -7.13
N GLU A 137 11.37 -31.13 -6.92
CA GLU A 137 12.03 -30.06 -6.17
C GLU A 137 11.89 -28.70 -6.87
N TYR A 138 12.09 -28.60 -8.19
CA TYR A 138 11.86 -27.37 -8.95
C TYR A 138 10.39 -26.94 -8.94
N THR A 139 9.46 -27.87 -8.91
CA THR A 139 8.03 -27.59 -8.78
C THR A 139 7.72 -26.91 -7.44
N GLU A 140 8.31 -27.41 -6.35
CA GLU A 140 8.15 -26.76 -5.03
C GLU A 140 8.82 -25.39 -4.99
N VAL A 141 10.01 -25.23 -5.59
CA VAL A 141 10.67 -23.94 -5.76
C VAL A 141 9.78 -22.98 -6.52
N LEU A 142 9.15 -23.39 -7.62
CA LEU A 142 8.26 -22.54 -8.41
C LEU A 142 7.05 -22.08 -7.60
N LYS A 143 6.41 -22.98 -6.84
CA LYS A 143 5.33 -22.60 -5.91
C LYS A 143 5.82 -21.58 -4.86
N GLY A 144 7.02 -21.79 -4.35
CA GLY A 144 7.67 -20.87 -3.42
C GLY A 144 7.92 -19.48 -4.03
N VAL A 145 8.39 -19.43 -5.28
CA VAL A 145 8.59 -18.17 -6.03
C VAL A 145 7.28 -17.42 -6.22
N LEU A 146 6.22 -18.09 -6.64
CA LEU A 146 4.90 -17.47 -6.83
C LEU A 146 4.35 -16.88 -5.53
N SER A 147 4.46 -17.63 -4.43
CA SER A 147 4.08 -17.15 -3.09
C SER A 147 4.93 -15.95 -2.65
N LEU A 148 6.24 -15.95 -2.95
CA LEU A 148 7.13 -14.84 -2.62
C LEU A 148 6.78 -13.59 -3.41
N VAL A 149 6.55 -13.69 -4.72
CA VAL A 149 6.17 -12.57 -5.59
C VAL A 149 4.88 -11.91 -5.11
N GLU A 150 3.87 -12.71 -4.74
CA GLU A 150 2.61 -12.22 -4.19
C GLU A 150 2.84 -11.37 -2.92
N ARG A 151 3.64 -11.89 -1.98
CA ARG A 151 3.96 -11.22 -0.71
C ARG A 151 4.81 -9.96 -0.91
N GLU A 152 5.82 -10.01 -1.76
CA GLU A 152 6.67 -8.86 -2.07
C GLU A 152 5.86 -7.73 -2.72
N GLU A 153 4.98 -8.04 -3.67
CA GLU A 153 4.13 -7.03 -4.31
C GLU A 153 3.09 -6.46 -3.32
N ALA A 154 2.58 -7.28 -2.40
CA ALA A 154 1.69 -6.82 -1.32
C ALA A 154 2.41 -5.79 -0.44
N VAL A 155 3.61 -6.11 0.04
CA VAL A 155 4.44 -5.19 0.83
C VAL A 155 4.74 -3.91 0.06
N ARG A 156 5.13 -4.03 -1.21
CA ARG A 156 5.42 -2.87 -2.06
C ARG A 156 4.22 -1.91 -2.18
N ARG A 157 3.03 -2.45 -2.39
CA ARG A 157 1.79 -1.65 -2.49
C ARG A 157 1.40 -1.02 -1.16
N MET A 158 1.52 -1.75 -0.06
CA MET A 158 1.30 -1.21 1.28
C MET A 158 2.27 -0.07 1.60
N CYS A 159 3.55 -0.22 1.29
CA CYS A 159 4.56 0.84 1.45
C CYS A 159 4.23 2.09 0.64
N MET A 160 3.79 1.93 -0.62
CA MET A 160 3.39 3.07 -1.45
C MET A 160 2.19 3.81 -0.86
N GLU A 161 1.20 3.10 -0.36
CA GLU A 161 0.03 3.73 0.27
C GLU A 161 0.38 4.36 1.61
N LEU A 162 1.28 3.76 2.38
CA LEU A 162 1.83 4.33 3.61
C LEU A 162 2.51 5.68 3.36
N VAL A 163 3.34 5.78 2.32
CA VAL A 163 3.99 7.05 1.93
C VAL A 163 2.95 8.11 1.55
N LYS A 164 1.91 7.75 0.80
CA LYS A 164 0.81 8.67 0.44
C LYS A 164 0.04 9.13 1.68
N THR A 165 -0.31 8.20 2.56
CA THR A 165 -1.04 8.49 3.80
C THR A 165 -0.21 9.39 4.72
N LYS A 166 1.09 9.11 4.89
CA LYS A 166 2.04 9.95 5.64
C LYS A 166 2.09 11.38 5.09
N ARG A 167 2.16 11.54 3.75
CA ARG A 167 2.15 12.87 3.13
C ARG A 167 0.84 13.61 3.40
N ARG A 168 -0.32 12.93 3.35
CA ARG A 168 -1.63 13.53 3.67
C ARG A 168 -1.73 13.95 5.13
N VAL A 169 -1.30 13.10 6.06
CA VAL A 169 -1.27 13.41 7.50
C VAL A 169 -0.41 14.65 7.75
N ASN A 170 0.80 14.70 7.21
CA ASN A 170 1.71 15.82 7.38
C ASN A 170 1.13 17.12 6.77
N ALA A 171 0.50 17.04 5.59
CA ALA A 171 -0.14 18.19 4.98
C ALA A 171 -1.31 18.73 5.80
N LEU A 172 -2.12 17.85 6.41
CA LEU A 172 -3.21 18.25 7.30
C LEU A 172 -2.65 18.91 8.57
N GLU A 173 -1.64 18.33 9.19
CA GLU A 173 -1.08 18.76 10.47
C GLU A 173 -0.30 20.08 10.36
N TYR A 174 0.59 20.19 9.36
CA TYR A 174 1.51 21.33 9.28
C TYR A 174 1.06 22.44 8.33
N LEU A 175 0.13 22.18 7.41
CA LEU A 175 -0.28 23.16 6.41
C LEU A 175 -1.74 23.56 6.56
N ILE A 176 -2.67 22.59 6.55
CA ILE A 176 -4.10 22.84 6.44
C ILE A 176 -4.69 23.32 7.76
N LEU A 177 -4.48 22.59 8.86
CA LEU A 177 -5.00 22.93 10.17
C LEU A 177 -4.50 24.30 10.67
N PRO A 178 -3.19 24.64 10.59
CA PRO A 178 -2.70 25.96 10.99
C PRO A 178 -3.24 27.09 10.09
N ARG A 179 -3.39 26.85 8.79
CA ARG A 179 -3.97 27.82 7.85
C ARG A 179 -5.42 28.11 8.20
N LEU A 180 -6.23 27.09 8.43
CA LEU A 180 -7.64 27.24 8.83
C LEU A 180 -7.77 27.93 10.18
N ALA A 181 -6.90 27.61 11.14
CA ALA A 181 -6.88 28.27 12.45
C ALA A 181 -6.57 29.78 12.34
N ARG A 182 -5.60 30.16 11.51
CA ARG A 182 -5.28 31.58 11.22
C ARG A 182 -6.46 32.30 10.54
N THR A 183 -7.09 31.65 9.56
CA THR A 183 -8.27 32.20 8.88
C THR A 183 -9.41 32.43 9.86
N LYS A 184 -9.70 31.47 10.74
CA LYS A 184 -10.68 31.61 11.82
C LYS A 184 -10.39 32.81 12.71
N TRP A 185 -9.14 32.92 13.15
CA TRP A 185 -8.71 34.01 14.01
C TRP A 185 -8.89 35.38 13.31
N TYR A 186 -8.49 35.50 12.04
CA TYR A 186 -8.64 36.71 11.25
C TYR A 186 -10.11 37.12 11.12
N ILE A 187 -11.00 36.19 10.76
CA ILE A 187 -12.43 36.47 10.63
C ILE A 187 -13.03 36.93 11.98
N GLN A 188 -12.66 36.25 13.09
CA GLN A 188 -13.11 36.61 14.42
C GLN A 188 -12.67 38.04 14.81
N MET A 189 -11.42 38.37 14.56
CA MET A 189 -10.87 39.71 14.83
C MET A 189 -11.66 40.78 14.08
N ARG A 190 -11.87 40.55 12.78
CA ARG A 190 -12.63 41.52 11.94
C ARG A 190 -14.09 41.67 12.35
N LEU A 191 -14.74 40.57 12.70
CA LEU A 191 -16.12 40.64 13.22
C LEU A 191 -16.21 41.42 14.53
N ASN A 192 -15.25 41.20 15.43
CA ASN A 192 -15.20 41.96 16.70
C ASN A 192 -14.94 43.46 16.46
N GLU A 193 -14.10 43.83 15.49
CA GLU A 193 -13.91 45.24 15.09
C GLU A 193 -15.20 45.85 14.57
N LEU A 194 -15.89 45.20 13.65
CA LEU A 194 -17.19 45.63 13.11
C LEU A 194 -18.26 45.80 14.21
N GLU A 195 -18.29 44.89 15.16
CA GLU A 195 -19.22 45.00 16.31
C GLU A 195 -18.88 46.17 17.18
N ARG A 196 -17.61 46.47 17.47
CA ARG A 196 -17.17 47.66 18.22
C ARG A 196 -17.51 48.94 17.48
N GLU A 197 -17.26 49.00 16.17
CA GLU A 197 -17.64 50.15 15.35
C GLU A 197 -19.16 50.40 15.38
N ASN A 198 -19.97 49.37 15.20
CA ASN A 198 -21.41 49.47 15.26
C ASN A 198 -21.90 49.95 16.62
N PHE A 199 -21.29 49.46 17.70
CA PHE A 199 -21.60 49.90 19.06
C PHE A 199 -21.26 51.38 19.27
N ALA A 200 -20.11 51.84 18.77
CA ALA A 200 -19.73 53.25 18.82
C ALA A 200 -20.69 54.15 18.02
N ARG A 201 -21.09 53.69 16.81
CA ARG A 201 -22.10 54.41 15.98
C ARG A 201 -23.44 54.51 16.69
N LEU A 202 -23.92 53.42 17.29
CA LEU A 202 -25.18 53.41 18.04
C LEU A 202 -25.13 54.37 19.24
N LYS A 203 -23.99 54.41 19.96
CA LYS A 203 -23.79 55.35 21.09
C LYS A 203 -23.82 56.81 20.65
N LEU A 204 -23.22 57.13 19.51
CA LEU A 204 -23.28 58.49 18.93
C LEU A 204 -24.69 58.87 18.50
N VAL A 205 -25.44 57.95 17.86
CA VAL A 205 -26.85 58.22 17.47
C VAL A 205 -27.72 58.45 18.71
N LYS A 206 -27.53 57.62 19.77
CA LYS A 206 -28.26 57.79 21.02
C LYS A 206 -27.99 59.19 21.63
N LYS A 207 -26.72 59.59 21.73
CA LYS A 207 -26.35 60.93 22.26
C LYS A 207 -26.94 62.10 21.45
N LYS A 208 -27.05 61.94 20.10
CA LYS A 208 -27.68 62.94 19.25
C LYS A 208 -29.21 63.02 19.38
N ARG A 209 -29.85 61.95 19.88
CA ARG A 209 -31.32 61.97 20.14
C ARG A 209 -31.72 62.55 21.51
N GLU A 210 -30.75 62.49 22.45
CA GLU A 210 -30.92 62.97 23.82
C GLU A 210 -30.48 64.40 23.96
N ALA A 211 -29.87 65.03 22.94
CA ALA A 211 -29.53 66.44 22.82
C ALA A 211 -30.51 67.16 21.89
#